data_031788832f23f44fe6473b350d1b50b3
#
_entry.id   031788832f23f44fe6473b350d1b50b3
#
_cell.length_a   1.000
_cell.length_b   1.000
_cell.length_c   1.000
_cell.angle_alpha   90.00
_cell.angle_beta   90.00
_cell.angle_gamma   90.00
#
_symmetry.space_group_name_H-M   'P 1'
#
loop_
_entity.id
_entity.type
_entity.pdbx_description
1 polymer ?
#
loop_
_entity_poly.entity_id
_entity_poly.type
_entity_poly.pdbx_seq_one_letter_code
_entity_poly.pdbx_strand_id
1 'polypeptide(L)'
;TGLMTIRAYHQSRGQGYRTTILIPASAHGTNPASAAMAGMKIVIVNSDEHGNIDVEDFKAKAAANAAELCGAMITYPSTHGVFESKIRELVDAVHDAGGLVFMDGANMNAQVGLTNPGYIGADVCHLNLHKTFAMPHGGGGPGVGPICVAEHLVKFLPSHSVVPTGGEEGITAVFASPYGNALLLPITYG
;
A
#
# COMPACT_ATOMS: atom_id res chain seq x y z
N THR A 1 -4.01 -1.70 -7.73
CA THR A 1 -5.06 -0.72 -7.39
C THR A 1 -4.48 0.41 -6.55
N GLY A 2 -4.09 0.22 -5.29
CA GLY A 2 -3.72 1.31 -4.37
C GLY A 2 -2.61 2.24 -4.87
N LEU A 3 -1.56 1.73 -5.49
CA LEU A 3 -0.52 2.56 -6.10
C LEU A 3 -1.05 3.44 -7.25
N MET A 4 -2.00 2.91 -8.03
CA MET A 4 -2.66 3.69 -9.08
C MET A 4 -3.52 4.82 -8.50
N THR A 5 -4.18 4.56 -7.37
CA THR A 5 -4.95 5.56 -6.62
C THR A 5 -4.04 6.69 -6.12
N ILE A 6 -2.87 6.35 -5.56
CA ILE A 6 -1.85 7.34 -5.15
C ILE A 6 -1.39 8.18 -6.36
N ARG A 7 -1.13 7.55 -7.49
CA ARG A 7 -0.76 8.30 -8.71
C ARG A 7 -1.85 9.27 -9.16
N ALA A 8 -3.11 8.82 -9.19
CA ALA A 8 -4.24 9.66 -9.56
C ALA A 8 -4.36 10.89 -8.62
N TYR A 9 -4.17 10.68 -7.34
CA TYR A 9 -4.13 11.78 -6.36
C TYR A 9 -3.07 12.83 -6.73
N HIS A 10 -1.83 12.42 -6.98
CA HIS A 10 -0.76 13.35 -7.36
C HIS A 10 -1.06 14.03 -8.71
N GLN A 11 -1.57 13.28 -9.67
CA GLN A 11 -1.93 13.83 -10.98
C GLN A 11 -3.02 14.91 -10.89
N SER A 12 -4.05 14.67 -10.08
CA SER A 12 -5.13 15.66 -9.87
C SER A 12 -4.66 16.98 -9.27
N ARG A 13 -3.51 16.96 -8.60
CA ARG A 13 -2.86 18.13 -8.01
C ARG A 13 -1.82 18.79 -8.93
N GLY A 14 -1.73 18.38 -10.20
CA GLY A 14 -0.69 18.82 -11.12
C GLY A 14 0.71 18.29 -10.79
N GLN A 15 0.80 17.26 -9.95
CA GLN A 15 2.05 16.67 -9.46
C GLN A 15 2.35 15.31 -10.12
N GLY A 16 1.94 15.12 -11.36
CA GLY A 16 2.17 13.87 -12.10
C GLY A 16 3.65 13.48 -12.26
N TYR A 17 4.57 14.40 -11.99
CA TYR A 17 6.01 14.17 -11.93
C TYR A 17 6.46 13.40 -10.67
N ARG A 18 5.65 13.32 -9.63
CA ARG A 18 5.92 12.50 -8.44
C ARG A 18 5.75 11.02 -8.78
N THR A 19 6.85 10.39 -9.10
CA THR A 19 6.87 8.97 -9.53
C THR A 19 7.83 8.11 -8.73
N THR A 20 8.62 8.68 -7.83
CA THR A 20 9.57 7.93 -7.01
C THR A 20 8.90 7.34 -5.78
N ILE A 21 9.14 6.07 -5.50
CA ILE A 21 8.63 5.36 -4.33
C ILE A 21 9.75 4.69 -3.54
N LEU A 22 9.74 4.87 -2.21
CA LEU A 22 10.70 4.21 -1.32
C LEU A 22 10.16 2.82 -0.95
N ILE A 23 11.01 1.81 -1.02
CA ILE A 23 10.66 0.44 -0.64
C ILE A 23 11.81 -0.14 0.21
N PRO A 24 11.55 -0.57 1.47
CA PRO A 24 12.55 -1.25 2.27
C PRO A 24 13.06 -2.53 1.62
N ALA A 25 14.34 -2.83 1.79
CA ALA A 25 14.96 -4.06 1.28
C ALA A 25 14.32 -5.34 1.87
N SER A 26 13.73 -5.23 3.08
CA SER A 26 12.98 -6.29 3.74
C SER A 26 11.60 -6.57 3.12
N ALA A 27 11.13 -5.73 2.18
CA ALA A 27 9.81 -5.89 1.57
C ALA A 27 9.72 -7.17 0.72
N HIS A 28 8.53 -7.75 0.67
CA HIS A 28 8.26 -8.87 -0.25
C HIS A 28 8.45 -8.43 -1.71
N GLY A 29 8.97 -9.32 -2.56
CA GLY A 29 9.24 -9.03 -3.97
C GLY A 29 8.05 -8.54 -4.79
N THR A 30 6.82 -8.81 -4.35
CA THR A 30 5.60 -8.26 -4.95
C THR A 30 5.54 -6.75 -4.88
N ASN A 31 6.11 -6.13 -3.84
CA ASN A 31 6.05 -4.69 -3.65
C ASN A 31 6.79 -3.93 -4.75
N PRO A 32 8.10 -4.18 -5.00
CA PRO A 32 8.79 -3.53 -6.11
C PRO A 32 8.18 -3.92 -7.48
N ALA A 33 7.73 -5.16 -7.66
CA ALA A 33 7.08 -5.57 -8.91
C ALA A 33 5.81 -4.75 -9.17
N SER A 34 4.96 -4.58 -8.15
CA SER A 34 3.73 -3.77 -8.25
C SER A 34 4.04 -2.29 -8.51
N ALA A 35 5.08 -1.74 -7.89
CA ALA A 35 5.52 -0.37 -8.11
C ALA A 35 6.00 -0.16 -9.55
N ALA A 36 6.81 -1.09 -10.08
CA ALA A 36 7.25 -1.07 -11.47
C ALA A 36 6.06 -1.13 -12.46
N MET A 37 5.09 -2.02 -12.21
CA MET A 37 3.86 -2.12 -13.01
C MET A 37 3.03 -0.83 -12.96
N ALA A 38 3.05 -0.13 -11.84
CA ALA A 38 2.40 1.18 -11.71
C ALA A 38 3.20 2.33 -12.35
N GLY A 39 4.35 2.05 -12.97
CA GLY A 39 5.21 3.03 -13.62
C GLY A 39 5.96 3.94 -12.64
N MET A 40 6.30 3.41 -11.46
CA MET A 40 7.05 4.13 -10.42
C MET A 40 8.54 3.82 -10.49
N LYS A 41 9.36 4.81 -10.18
CA LYS A 41 10.80 4.67 -9.98
C LYS A 41 11.06 4.22 -8.54
N ILE A 42 11.70 3.09 -8.38
CA ILE A 42 11.94 2.48 -7.08
C ILE A 42 13.27 2.93 -6.51
N VAL A 43 13.24 3.35 -5.24
CA VAL A 43 14.42 3.63 -4.43
C VAL A 43 14.39 2.67 -3.25
N ILE A 44 15.38 1.79 -3.19
CA ILE A 44 15.49 0.80 -2.10
C ILE A 44 16.09 1.47 -0.86
N VAL A 45 15.47 1.22 0.28
CA VAL A 45 15.97 1.62 1.60
C VAL A 45 16.59 0.42 2.30
N ASN A 46 17.75 0.61 2.90
CA ASN A 46 18.47 -0.45 3.58
C ASN A 46 17.76 -0.87 4.88
N SER A 47 18.11 -2.06 5.35
CA SER A 47 17.79 -2.53 6.71
C SER A 47 19.04 -2.45 7.58
N ASP A 48 18.82 -2.26 8.89
CA ASP A 48 19.86 -2.35 9.89
C ASP A 48 20.27 -3.82 10.18
N GLU A 49 21.25 -4.03 11.06
CA GLU A 49 21.74 -5.36 11.44
C GLU A 49 20.71 -6.21 12.19
N HIS A 50 19.63 -5.59 12.70
CA HIS A 50 18.54 -6.26 13.40
C HIS A 50 17.33 -6.53 12.50
N GLY A 51 17.40 -6.14 11.22
CA GLY A 51 16.33 -6.32 10.24
C GLY A 51 15.23 -5.25 10.29
N ASN A 52 15.42 -4.17 11.07
CA ASN A 52 14.55 -3.00 10.99
C ASN A 52 14.88 -2.17 9.75
N ILE A 53 13.99 -1.29 9.38
CA ILE A 53 14.28 -0.27 8.37
C ILE A 53 15.35 0.67 8.93
N ASP A 54 16.42 0.91 8.18
CA ASP A 54 17.40 1.93 8.54
C ASP A 54 16.74 3.31 8.43
N VAL A 55 16.47 3.89 9.60
CA VAL A 55 15.71 5.15 9.72
C VAL A 55 16.46 6.32 9.11
N GLU A 56 17.77 6.37 9.27
CA GLU A 56 18.60 7.45 8.73
C GLU A 56 18.70 7.37 7.22
N ASP A 57 18.90 6.17 6.67
CA ASP A 57 18.88 5.94 5.22
C ASP A 57 17.50 6.26 4.62
N PHE A 58 16.41 5.89 5.32
CA PHE A 58 15.05 6.20 4.90
C PHE A 58 14.80 7.71 4.81
N LYS A 59 15.12 8.44 5.89
CA LYS A 59 14.94 9.89 5.96
C LYS A 59 15.80 10.62 4.93
N ALA A 60 17.06 10.19 4.79
CA ALA A 60 17.96 10.76 3.79
C ALA A 60 17.41 10.58 2.36
N LYS A 61 16.90 9.38 2.03
CA LYS A 61 16.30 9.09 0.72
C LYS A 61 14.97 9.81 0.51
N ALA A 62 14.14 9.94 1.55
CA ALA A 62 12.92 10.75 1.47
C ALA A 62 13.24 12.21 1.15
N ALA A 63 14.18 12.80 1.86
CA ALA A 63 14.62 14.18 1.63
C ALA A 63 15.27 14.37 0.25
N ALA A 64 16.17 13.47 -0.16
CA ALA A 64 16.85 13.55 -1.44
C ALA A 64 15.90 13.44 -2.65
N ASN A 65 14.77 12.75 -2.49
CA ASN A 65 13.75 12.57 -3.53
C ASN A 65 12.50 13.41 -3.31
N ALA A 66 12.46 14.32 -2.33
CA ALA A 66 11.27 15.05 -1.92
C ALA A 66 10.50 15.72 -3.08
N ALA A 67 11.22 16.23 -4.08
CA ALA A 67 10.61 16.84 -5.25
C ALA A 67 9.77 15.86 -6.09
N GLU A 68 10.22 14.59 -6.20
CA GLU A 68 9.60 13.56 -7.04
C GLU A 68 8.95 12.44 -6.23
N LEU A 69 9.00 12.50 -4.90
CA LEU A 69 8.51 11.44 -4.02
C LEU A 69 7.00 11.29 -4.14
N CYS A 70 6.57 10.17 -4.69
CA CYS A 70 5.18 9.74 -4.74
C CYS A 70 4.73 9.17 -3.40
N GLY A 71 5.61 8.41 -2.76
CA GLY A 71 5.32 7.78 -1.48
C GLY A 71 6.33 6.74 -1.06
N ALA A 72 5.94 5.95 -0.05
CA ALA A 72 6.67 4.77 0.38
C ALA A 72 5.73 3.57 0.49
N MET A 73 6.26 2.38 0.27
CA MET A 73 5.55 1.12 0.40
C MET A 73 6.17 0.29 1.52
N ILE A 74 5.48 0.19 2.64
CA ILE A 74 6.01 -0.40 3.88
C ILE A 74 5.15 -1.59 4.29
N THR A 75 5.78 -2.74 4.54
CA THR A 75 5.13 -3.91 5.13
C THR A 75 5.21 -3.81 6.66
N TYR A 76 4.08 -3.88 7.35
CA TYR A 76 4.05 -3.76 8.81
C TYR A 76 3.10 -4.77 9.46
N PRO A 77 3.58 -5.59 10.42
CA PRO A 77 5.02 -5.83 10.68
C PRO A 77 5.75 -6.33 9.44
N SER A 78 7.09 -6.23 9.43
CA SER A 78 7.89 -6.53 8.25
C SER A 78 7.79 -8.00 7.82
N THR A 79 8.29 -8.32 6.62
CA THR A 79 8.39 -9.70 6.13
C THR A 79 9.21 -10.59 7.08
N HIS A 80 10.13 -10.02 7.84
CA HIS A 80 10.93 -10.72 8.85
C HIS A 80 10.26 -10.78 10.22
N GLY A 81 9.03 -10.30 10.36
CA GLY A 81 8.27 -10.30 11.61
C GLY A 81 8.66 -9.17 12.58
N VAL A 82 9.37 -8.16 12.10
CA VAL A 82 9.80 -7.03 12.92
C VAL A 82 8.71 -5.97 12.97
N PHE A 83 8.33 -5.57 14.19
CA PHE A 83 7.54 -4.38 14.43
C PHE A 83 8.46 -3.16 14.49
N GLU A 84 8.43 -2.34 13.45
CA GLU A 84 9.21 -1.11 13.36
C GLU A 84 8.82 -0.14 14.47
N SER A 85 9.66 0.00 15.49
CA SER A 85 9.38 0.90 16.63
C SER A 85 9.30 2.36 16.22
N LYS A 86 9.94 2.71 15.10
CA LYS A 86 10.01 4.05 14.51
C LYS A 86 9.03 4.26 13.35
N ILE A 87 8.04 3.38 13.19
CA ILE A 87 7.12 3.41 12.04
C ILE A 87 6.50 4.79 11.83
N ARG A 88 6.13 5.50 12.88
CA ARG A 88 5.53 6.84 12.76
C ARG A 88 6.54 7.88 12.27
N GLU A 89 7.78 7.82 12.72
CA GLU A 89 8.84 8.69 12.19
C GLU A 89 9.07 8.48 10.68
N LEU A 90 8.96 7.23 10.21
CA LEU A 90 9.06 6.91 8.79
C LEU A 90 7.87 7.45 8.00
N VAL A 91 6.67 7.29 8.53
CA VAL A 91 5.44 7.83 7.95
C VAL A 91 5.50 9.36 7.85
N ASP A 92 5.85 10.02 8.95
CA ASP A 92 5.97 11.48 9.00
C ASP A 92 6.99 11.99 7.97
N ALA A 93 8.15 11.32 7.84
CA ALA A 93 9.16 11.70 6.85
C ALA A 93 8.66 11.61 5.40
N VAL A 94 7.77 10.67 5.09
CA VAL A 94 7.14 10.57 3.76
C VAL A 94 6.13 11.69 3.55
N HIS A 95 5.28 11.95 4.54
CA HIS A 95 4.26 13.00 4.47
C HIS A 95 4.90 14.40 4.39
N ASP A 96 5.93 14.66 5.17
CA ASP A 96 6.68 15.93 5.14
C ASP A 96 7.32 16.18 3.77
N ALA A 97 7.74 15.13 3.08
CA ALA A 97 8.22 15.19 1.71
C ALA A 97 7.09 15.28 0.66
N GLY A 98 5.82 15.29 1.08
CA GLY A 98 4.65 15.38 0.21
C GLY A 98 4.26 14.07 -0.47
N GLY A 99 4.81 12.95 -0.02
CA GLY A 99 4.45 11.61 -0.48
C GLY A 99 3.31 11.00 0.33
N LEU A 100 2.87 9.80 -0.06
CA LEU A 100 1.83 9.02 0.61
C LEU A 100 2.35 7.65 1.03
N VAL A 101 1.77 7.08 2.08
CA VAL A 101 2.19 5.79 2.61
C VAL A 101 1.24 4.67 2.19
N PHE A 102 1.77 3.71 1.44
CA PHE A 102 1.12 2.45 1.13
C PHE A 102 1.58 1.38 2.12
N MET A 103 0.69 0.94 3.00
CA MET A 103 0.98 -0.16 3.92
C MET A 103 0.63 -1.50 3.26
N ASP A 104 1.61 -2.38 3.18
CA ASP A 104 1.38 -3.78 2.88
C ASP A 104 0.82 -4.47 4.13
N GLY A 105 -0.48 -4.74 4.11
CA GLY A 105 -1.24 -5.37 5.20
C GLY A 105 -1.22 -6.90 5.16
N ALA A 106 -0.25 -7.51 4.51
CA ALA A 106 -0.12 -8.97 4.47
C ALA A 106 -0.06 -9.61 5.87
N ASN A 107 0.48 -8.89 6.85
CA ASN A 107 0.64 -9.32 8.22
C ASN A 107 -0.38 -8.65 9.19
N MET A 108 -1.54 -8.25 8.70
CA MET A 108 -2.59 -7.60 9.48
C MET A 108 -3.01 -8.40 10.71
N ASN A 109 -2.94 -9.73 10.67
CA ASN A 109 -3.21 -10.60 11.81
C ASN A 109 -2.39 -10.25 13.06
N ALA A 110 -1.18 -9.73 12.90
CA ALA A 110 -0.33 -9.29 14.01
C ALA A 110 -0.70 -7.89 14.54
N GLN A 111 -1.51 -7.12 13.85
CA GLN A 111 -1.98 -5.80 14.26
C GLN A 111 -3.33 -5.83 14.99
N VAL A 112 -4.15 -6.84 14.71
CA VAL A 112 -5.53 -6.93 15.24
C VAL A 112 -5.55 -6.85 16.78
N GLY A 113 -6.31 -5.90 17.31
CA GLY A 113 -6.42 -5.65 18.73
C GLY A 113 -5.28 -4.83 19.35
N LEU A 114 -4.22 -4.54 18.60
CA LEU A 114 -3.05 -3.79 19.09
C LEU A 114 -2.91 -2.42 18.41
N THR A 115 -3.10 -2.37 17.09
CA THR A 115 -2.95 -1.15 16.29
C THR A 115 -3.77 -1.28 15.00
N ASN A 116 -3.74 -0.26 14.15
CA ASN A 116 -4.35 -0.29 12.83
C ASN A 116 -3.62 0.67 11.86
N PRO A 117 -3.76 0.45 10.53
CA PRO A 117 -3.11 1.28 9.51
C PRO A 117 -3.38 2.77 9.62
N GLY A 118 -4.62 3.16 9.90
CA GLY A 118 -5.00 4.58 10.04
C GLY A 118 -4.32 5.24 11.25
N TYR A 119 -4.23 4.55 12.37
CA TYR A 119 -3.52 5.05 13.55
C TYR A 119 -2.01 5.23 13.29
N ILE A 120 -1.43 4.33 12.51
CA ILE A 120 -0.02 4.41 12.10
C ILE A 120 0.21 5.58 11.13
N GLY A 121 -0.80 5.95 10.34
CA GLY A 121 -0.75 7.04 9.37
C GLY A 121 -0.65 6.56 7.91
N ALA A 122 -1.02 5.31 7.63
CA ALA A 122 -1.07 4.81 6.26
C ALA A 122 -2.22 5.44 5.49
N ASP A 123 -1.95 5.86 4.24
CA ASP A 123 -2.95 6.42 3.33
C ASP A 123 -3.68 5.34 2.53
N VAL A 124 -2.97 4.25 2.25
CA VAL A 124 -3.50 3.06 1.57
C VAL A 124 -3.03 1.83 2.33
N CYS A 125 -3.91 0.85 2.49
CA CYS A 125 -3.55 -0.46 2.99
C CYS A 125 -4.23 -1.55 2.16
N HIS A 126 -3.49 -2.54 1.66
CA HIS A 126 -4.10 -3.73 1.13
C HIS A 126 -4.16 -4.84 2.17
N LEU A 127 -5.13 -5.73 2.05
CA LEU A 127 -5.33 -6.85 2.96
C LEU A 127 -5.24 -8.19 2.21
N ASN A 128 -4.68 -9.18 2.89
CA ASN A 128 -4.76 -10.58 2.46
C ASN A 128 -5.78 -11.32 3.32
N LEU A 129 -6.99 -11.53 2.79
CA LEU A 129 -8.07 -12.18 3.53
C LEU A 129 -7.73 -13.63 3.88
N HIS A 130 -6.94 -14.30 3.04
CA HIS A 130 -6.46 -15.67 3.25
C HIS A 130 -5.35 -15.79 4.31
N LYS A 131 -4.86 -14.69 4.85
CA LYS A 131 -3.85 -14.68 5.94
C LYS A 131 -4.44 -14.29 7.28
N THR A 132 -5.33 -13.30 7.30
CA THR A 132 -5.89 -12.73 8.53
C THR A 132 -7.30 -13.24 8.80
N PHE A 133 -8.06 -13.57 7.75
CA PHE A 133 -9.47 -13.95 7.83
C PHE A 133 -9.69 -15.37 7.28
N ALA A 134 -10.88 -15.91 7.53
CA ALA A 134 -11.26 -17.26 7.11
C ALA A 134 -11.59 -17.33 5.60
N MET A 135 -10.58 -17.12 4.76
CA MET A 135 -10.74 -17.24 3.31
C MET A 135 -9.69 -18.22 2.77
N PRO A 136 -10.08 -19.22 1.94
CA PRO A 136 -9.12 -20.13 1.34
C PRO A 136 -8.25 -19.44 0.31
N HIS A 137 -7.01 -19.88 0.15
CA HIS A 137 -6.10 -19.39 -0.89
C HIS A 137 -6.47 -19.89 -2.30
N GLY A 138 -7.46 -20.78 -2.40
CA GLY A 138 -8.06 -21.20 -3.68
C GLY A 138 -7.19 -22.14 -4.51
N GLY A 139 -6.32 -22.92 -3.85
CA GLY A 139 -5.45 -23.88 -4.59
C GLY A 139 -4.36 -23.22 -5.43
N GLY A 140 -4.06 -21.94 -5.20
CA GLY A 140 -2.99 -21.25 -5.91
C GLY A 140 -3.18 -19.75 -6.07
N GLY A 141 -4.38 -19.24 -6.00
CA GLY A 141 -4.62 -17.79 -6.12
C GLY A 141 -5.72 -17.30 -5.21
N PRO A 142 -5.43 -16.31 -4.34
CA PRO A 142 -6.49 -15.63 -3.60
C PRO A 142 -7.33 -14.82 -4.59
N GLY A 143 -8.62 -15.09 -4.67
CA GLY A 143 -9.51 -14.40 -5.60
C GLY A 143 -9.97 -13.02 -5.14
N VAL A 144 -9.58 -12.56 -3.94
CA VAL A 144 -10.00 -11.28 -3.35
C VAL A 144 -8.82 -10.63 -2.63
N GLY A 145 -8.60 -9.35 -2.93
CA GLY A 145 -7.57 -8.53 -2.30
C GLY A 145 -8.11 -7.11 -2.06
N PRO A 146 -8.82 -6.86 -0.95
CA PRO A 146 -9.35 -5.54 -0.68
C PRO A 146 -8.26 -4.54 -0.39
N ILE A 147 -8.52 -3.28 -0.73
CA ILE A 147 -7.75 -2.13 -0.28
C ILE A 147 -8.63 -1.23 0.57
N CYS A 148 -8.01 -0.62 1.57
CA CYS A 148 -8.57 0.47 2.34
C CYS A 148 -7.78 1.74 2.02
N VAL A 149 -8.45 2.88 1.99
CA VAL A 149 -7.80 4.17 1.72
C VAL A 149 -8.25 5.22 2.73
N ALA A 150 -7.38 6.20 2.98
CA ALA A 150 -7.76 7.40 3.73
C ALA A 150 -8.79 8.23 2.94
N GLU A 151 -9.59 9.04 3.64
CA GLU A 151 -10.72 9.78 3.09
C GLU A 151 -10.38 10.59 1.84
N HIS A 152 -9.23 11.26 1.85
CA HIS A 152 -8.80 12.10 0.72
C HIS A 152 -8.50 11.33 -0.57
N LEU A 153 -8.39 10.00 -0.49
CA LEU A 153 -8.16 9.12 -1.64
C LEU A 153 -9.43 8.43 -2.17
N VAL A 154 -10.55 8.50 -1.44
CA VAL A 154 -11.78 7.78 -1.78
C VAL A 154 -12.26 8.11 -3.19
N LYS A 155 -12.22 9.38 -3.59
CA LYS A 155 -12.69 9.82 -4.91
C LYS A 155 -11.87 9.29 -6.08
N PHE A 156 -10.67 8.76 -5.85
CA PHE A 156 -9.78 8.17 -6.85
C PHE A 156 -9.87 6.65 -6.94
N LEU A 157 -10.73 6.01 -6.14
CA LEU A 157 -10.90 4.56 -6.19
C LEU A 157 -11.40 4.11 -7.58
N PRO A 158 -11.07 2.87 -8.00
CA PRO A 158 -11.40 2.40 -9.35
C PRO A 158 -12.88 2.47 -9.69
N SER A 159 -13.19 3.05 -10.83
CA SER A 159 -14.49 2.95 -11.47
C SER A 159 -14.64 1.60 -12.20
N HIS A 160 -15.86 1.28 -12.65
CA HIS A 160 -16.10 0.09 -13.45
C HIS A 160 -17.19 0.40 -14.51
N SER A 161 -17.01 -0.14 -15.72
CA SER A 161 -17.89 0.16 -16.84
C SER A 161 -19.30 -0.43 -16.73
N VAL A 162 -19.49 -1.45 -15.90
CA VAL A 162 -20.77 -2.19 -15.77
C VAL A 162 -21.37 -2.03 -14.37
N VAL A 163 -20.52 -1.98 -13.35
CA VAL A 163 -20.95 -1.92 -11.94
C VAL A 163 -20.69 -0.51 -11.42
N PRO A 164 -21.66 0.16 -10.78
CA PRO A 164 -21.48 1.51 -10.25
C PRO A 164 -20.57 1.45 -9.00
N THR A 165 -19.27 1.53 -9.22
CA THR A 165 -18.21 1.59 -8.21
C THR A 165 -17.31 2.79 -8.45
N GLY A 166 -16.51 3.13 -7.45
CA GLY A 166 -15.48 4.16 -7.56
C GLY A 166 -15.95 5.53 -7.11
N GLY A 167 -14.99 6.44 -7.08
CA GLY A 167 -15.20 7.84 -6.73
C GLY A 167 -15.41 8.72 -7.96
N GLU A 168 -15.69 10.00 -7.72
CA GLU A 168 -16.00 11.00 -8.77
C GLU A 168 -14.86 11.22 -9.76
N GLU A 169 -13.60 11.08 -9.30
CA GLU A 169 -12.38 11.17 -10.11
C GLU A 169 -11.68 9.80 -10.20
N GLY A 170 -12.48 8.73 -10.18
CA GLY A 170 -11.99 7.35 -10.10
C GLY A 170 -11.07 6.97 -11.27
N ILE A 171 -10.02 6.23 -10.95
CA ILE A 171 -9.20 5.59 -11.99
C ILE A 171 -10.06 4.57 -12.78
N THR A 172 -9.61 4.21 -13.96
CA THR A 172 -10.27 3.17 -14.75
C THR A 172 -10.31 1.83 -14.04
N ALA A 173 -11.18 0.94 -14.49
CA ALA A 173 -11.28 -0.40 -13.92
C ALA A 173 -9.93 -1.11 -13.95
N VAL A 174 -9.50 -1.62 -12.78
CA VAL A 174 -8.26 -2.39 -12.62
C VAL A 174 -8.50 -3.87 -12.87
N PHE A 175 -9.71 -4.35 -12.53
CA PHE A 175 -10.13 -5.74 -12.67
C PHE A 175 -11.51 -5.85 -13.31
N ALA A 176 -11.74 -6.94 -14.04
CA ALA A 176 -13.06 -7.27 -14.60
C ALA A 176 -14.11 -7.58 -13.52
N SER A 177 -13.66 -8.04 -12.34
CA SER A 177 -14.53 -8.32 -11.18
C SER A 177 -14.17 -7.36 -10.05
N PRO A 178 -14.92 -6.25 -9.85
CA PRO A 178 -14.56 -5.19 -8.89
C PRO A 178 -14.60 -5.65 -7.43
N TYR A 179 -15.36 -6.68 -7.12
CA TYR A 179 -15.47 -7.25 -5.77
C TYR A 179 -14.66 -8.54 -5.58
N GLY A 180 -13.80 -8.89 -6.54
CA GLY A 180 -13.04 -10.13 -6.55
C GLY A 180 -13.90 -11.34 -6.93
N ASN A 181 -13.40 -12.54 -6.61
CA ASN A 181 -14.10 -13.78 -6.94
C ASN A 181 -15.30 -14.00 -6.00
N ALA A 182 -16.51 -13.86 -6.54
CA ALA A 182 -17.74 -13.99 -5.79
C ALA A 182 -17.93 -15.38 -5.14
N LEU A 183 -17.32 -16.44 -5.68
CA LEU A 183 -17.40 -17.77 -5.09
C LEU A 183 -16.68 -17.91 -3.75
N LEU A 184 -15.74 -17.03 -3.44
CA LEU A 184 -15.00 -17.06 -2.17
C LEU A 184 -15.69 -16.26 -1.08
N LEU A 185 -16.51 -15.27 -1.42
CA LEU A 185 -17.15 -14.39 -0.44
C LEU A 185 -18.13 -15.13 0.49
N PRO A 186 -18.95 -16.09 0.04
CA PRO A 186 -19.83 -16.87 0.93
C PRO A 186 -19.08 -17.64 2.02
N ILE A 187 -17.86 -18.10 1.75
CA ILE A 187 -17.05 -18.84 2.72
C ILE A 187 -16.64 -17.94 3.90
N THR A 188 -16.36 -16.68 3.62
CA THR A 188 -16.01 -15.68 4.66
C THR A 188 -17.26 -15.20 5.41
N TYR A 189 -18.43 -15.25 4.77
CA TYR A 189 -19.68 -14.81 5.35
C TYR A 189 -20.27 -15.85 6.33
N GLY A 190 -20.13 -17.15 6.07
CA GLY A 190 -20.62 -18.24 6.91
C GLY A 190 -19.67 -18.61 8.04
#